data_1115649a53c731c69a31965e3caa6141
#
_entry.id   1115649a53c731c69a31965e3caa6141
#
_cell.length_a   1.000
_cell.length_b   1.000
_cell.length_c   1.000
_cell.angle_alpha   90.00
_cell.angle_beta   90.00
_cell.angle_gamma   90.00
#
_symmetry.space_group_name_H-M   'P 1'
#
loop_
_entity.id
_entity.type
_entity.pdbx_description
1 polymer ?
#
loop_
_entity_poly.entity_id
_entity_poly.type
_entity_poly.pdbx_seq_one_letter_code
_entity_poly.pdbx_strand_id
1 'polypeptide(L)'
;GDVYKRQGKKIRDGEDVCILNFGVLIDRALEIANENNYGLCDMRFVKPLDEQLIDEICSTYSKIVTLEDHTTKGGCGSAINEYLSIKKIALPILNLGLDDAFPEHGSRNEILKLNGLDVDSIKKQISNF
;
A
#
# COMPACT_ATOMS: atom_id res chain seq x y z
N GLY A 1 16.07 0.84 20.12
CA GLY A 1 16.97 1.41 19.20
C GLY A 1 16.36 1.70 17.84
N ASP A 2 17.21 1.86 16.87
CA ASP A 2 16.81 2.22 15.52
C ASP A 2 15.96 1.16 14.84
N VAL A 3 16.12 -0.11 15.23
CA VAL A 3 15.36 -1.22 14.68
C VAL A 3 13.85 -1.03 14.91
N TYR A 4 13.46 -0.58 16.10
CA TYR A 4 12.05 -0.38 16.43
C TYR A 4 11.42 0.77 15.65
N LYS A 5 12.21 1.79 15.31
CA LYS A 5 11.73 2.94 14.53
C LYS A 5 11.47 2.61 13.07
N ARG A 6 12.03 1.49 12.58
CA ARG A 6 11.93 1.08 11.18
C ARG A 6 10.92 -0.04 10.94
N GLN A 7 10.24 -0.45 12.00
CA GLN A 7 9.22 -1.47 11.88
C GLN A 7 7.92 -0.88 11.33
N GLY A 8 7.26 -1.64 10.46
CA GLY A 8 5.91 -1.34 10.07
C GLY A 8 4.97 -1.50 11.24
N LYS A 9 3.80 -0.87 11.15
CA LYS A 9 2.82 -0.89 12.22
C LYS A 9 1.48 -1.39 11.70
N LYS A 10 0.90 -2.39 12.37
CA LYS A 10 -0.47 -2.81 12.10
C LYS A 10 -1.42 -1.74 12.62
N ILE A 11 -2.26 -1.22 11.75
CA ILE A 11 -3.26 -0.21 12.11
C ILE A 11 -4.60 -0.86 12.42
N ARG A 12 -4.99 -1.85 11.62
CA ARG A 12 -6.17 -2.66 11.90
C ARG A 12 -6.06 -4.03 11.26
N ASP A 13 -6.70 -5.00 11.86
CA ASP A 13 -6.89 -6.32 11.27
C ASP A 13 -8.16 -6.31 10.43
N GLY A 14 -8.20 -7.16 9.42
CA GLY A 14 -9.36 -7.31 8.55
C GLY A 14 -9.35 -8.68 7.87
N GLU A 15 -10.09 -8.80 6.78
CA GLU A 15 -10.23 -10.05 6.04
C GLU A 15 -9.93 -9.86 4.56
N ASP A 16 -9.45 -10.91 3.92
CA ASP A 16 -9.20 -11.03 2.48
C ASP A 16 -8.10 -10.11 1.94
N VAL A 17 -8.22 -8.81 2.10
CA VAL A 17 -7.31 -7.80 1.54
C VAL A 17 -6.58 -7.08 2.66
N CYS A 18 -5.27 -6.91 2.50
CA CYS A 18 -4.49 -6.04 3.37
C CYS A 18 -3.88 -4.91 2.56
N ILE A 19 -4.11 -3.68 3.02
CA ILE A 19 -3.52 -2.48 2.44
C ILE A 19 -2.21 -2.18 3.16
N LEU A 20 -1.13 -2.06 2.39
CA LEU A 20 0.18 -1.65 2.88
C LEU A 20 0.40 -0.20 2.46
N ASN A 21 0.34 0.71 3.42
CA ASN A 21 0.48 2.13 3.15
C ASN A 21 1.91 2.61 3.34
N PHE A 22 2.40 3.36 2.36
CA PHE A 22 3.70 4.02 2.40
C PHE A 22 3.48 5.51 2.13
N GLY A 23 3.70 6.33 3.13
CA GLY A 23 3.58 7.77 2.96
C GLY A 23 2.35 8.37 3.63
N VAL A 24 1.82 9.44 3.06
CA VAL A 24 0.85 10.31 3.75
C VAL A 24 -0.63 9.98 3.47
N LEU A 25 -0.91 8.92 2.72
CA LEU A 25 -2.29 8.55 2.39
C LEU A 25 -2.96 7.65 3.44
N ILE A 26 -2.38 7.58 4.63
CA ILE A 26 -2.85 6.68 5.69
C ILE A 26 -4.31 6.94 6.10
N ASP A 27 -4.74 8.21 6.15
CA ASP A 27 -6.11 8.53 6.54
C ASP A 27 -7.12 8.03 5.51
N ARG A 28 -6.78 8.14 4.21
CA ARG A 28 -7.61 7.59 3.13
C ARG A 28 -7.68 6.08 3.21
N ALA A 29 -6.53 5.44 3.43
CA ALA A 29 -6.44 4.00 3.57
C ALA A 29 -7.26 3.51 4.76
N LEU A 30 -7.22 4.22 5.88
CA LEU A 30 -7.98 3.85 7.08
C LEU A 30 -9.48 3.93 6.84
N GLU A 31 -9.95 4.98 6.19
CA GLU A 31 -11.37 5.11 5.83
C GLU A 31 -11.84 3.93 5.00
N ILE A 32 -11.08 3.58 3.97
CA ILE A 32 -11.40 2.47 3.07
C ILE A 32 -11.38 1.14 3.80
N ALA A 33 -10.34 0.91 4.61
CA ALA A 33 -10.20 -0.33 5.36
C ALA A 33 -11.34 -0.51 6.36
N ASN A 34 -11.74 0.55 7.05
CA ASN A 34 -12.86 0.49 8.00
C ASN A 34 -14.18 0.16 7.31
N GLU A 35 -14.43 0.75 6.14
CA GLU A 35 -15.70 0.52 5.42
C GLU A 35 -15.79 -0.89 4.84
N ASN A 36 -14.69 -1.50 4.49
CA ASN A 36 -14.66 -2.77 3.76
C ASN A 36 -14.07 -3.93 4.56
N ASN A 37 -13.75 -3.71 5.80
CA ASN A 37 -13.11 -4.70 6.67
C ASN A 37 -11.79 -5.24 6.10
N TYR A 38 -10.98 -4.35 5.54
CA TYR A 38 -9.64 -4.71 5.09
C TYR A 38 -8.62 -4.55 6.21
N GLY A 39 -7.56 -5.33 6.16
CA GLY A 39 -6.39 -5.09 6.99
C GLY A 39 -5.66 -3.85 6.51
N LEU A 40 -4.97 -3.17 7.41
CA LEU A 40 -4.17 -2.00 7.09
C LEU A 40 -2.90 -1.98 7.93
N CYS A 41 -1.78 -1.81 7.26
CA CYS A 41 -0.48 -1.61 7.89
C CYS A 41 0.15 -0.33 7.37
N ASP A 42 0.77 0.42 8.28
CA ASP A 42 1.61 1.57 7.91
C ASP A 42 3.05 1.07 7.84
N MET A 43 3.60 0.96 6.64
CA MET A 43 4.89 0.33 6.42
C MET A 43 6.08 1.25 6.72
N ARG A 44 5.86 2.54 6.73
CA ARG A 44 6.85 3.59 7.07
C ARG A 44 8.09 3.62 6.19
N PHE A 45 8.85 2.51 6.11
CA PHE A 45 10.13 2.47 5.41
C PHE A 45 10.18 1.36 4.37
N VAL A 46 10.86 1.64 3.26
CA VAL A 46 11.12 0.67 2.21
C VAL A 46 12.43 -0.07 2.44
N LYS A 47 13.41 0.61 2.98
CA LYS A 47 14.76 0.04 3.20
C LYS A 47 15.21 0.30 4.63
N PRO A 48 15.38 -0.77 5.40
CA PRO A 48 15.01 -2.15 5.05
C PRO A 48 13.51 -2.38 5.12
N LEU A 49 12.99 -3.29 4.29
CA LEU A 49 11.60 -3.73 4.39
C LEU A 49 11.41 -4.48 5.71
N ASP A 50 10.24 -4.34 6.30
CA ASP A 50 9.84 -5.16 7.45
C ASP A 50 9.39 -6.53 6.94
N GLU A 51 10.34 -7.41 6.67
CA GLU A 51 10.09 -8.73 6.08
C GLU A 51 9.24 -9.61 6.96
N GLN A 52 9.44 -9.53 8.25
CA GLN A 52 8.65 -10.32 9.21
C GLN A 52 7.16 -9.94 9.14
N LEU A 53 6.87 -8.65 9.08
CA LEU A 53 5.49 -8.18 8.96
C LEU A 53 4.89 -8.58 7.61
N ILE A 54 5.67 -8.46 6.52
CA ILE A 54 5.20 -8.86 5.18
C ILE A 54 4.89 -10.36 5.16
N ASP A 55 5.73 -11.20 5.73
CA ASP A 55 5.51 -12.64 5.79
C ASP A 55 4.21 -12.97 6.57
N GLU A 56 3.99 -12.29 7.67
CA GLU A 56 2.78 -12.45 8.46
C GLU A 56 1.53 -12.07 7.67
N ILE A 57 1.59 -10.94 6.96
CA ILE A 57 0.48 -10.48 6.11
C ILE A 57 0.21 -11.48 5.00
N CYS A 58 1.23 -11.99 4.36
CA CYS A 58 1.09 -12.97 3.28
C CYS A 58 0.47 -14.28 3.75
N SER A 59 0.67 -14.66 5.01
CA SER A 59 0.07 -15.88 5.57
C SER A 59 -1.38 -15.68 6.03
N THR A 60 -1.80 -14.43 6.20
CA THR A 60 -3.13 -14.10 6.74
C THR A 60 -4.12 -13.69 5.66
N TYR A 61 -3.66 -12.93 4.66
CA TYR A 61 -4.52 -12.34 3.65
C TYR A 61 -4.35 -13.01 2.29
N SER A 62 -5.39 -12.95 1.47
CA SER A 62 -5.37 -13.54 0.13
C SER A 62 -4.95 -12.56 -0.97
N LYS A 63 -5.00 -11.26 -0.68
CA LYS A 63 -4.62 -10.19 -1.63
C LYS A 63 -3.91 -9.08 -0.89
N ILE A 64 -2.96 -8.43 -1.57
CA ILE A 64 -2.23 -7.29 -1.03
C ILE A 64 -2.44 -6.08 -1.93
N VAL A 65 -2.67 -4.93 -1.33
CA VAL A 65 -2.72 -3.65 -2.04
C VAL A 65 -1.65 -2.75 -1.44
N THR A 66 -0.73 -2.25 -2.26
CA THR A 66 0.19 -1.22 -1.79
C THR A 66 -0.35 0.15 -2.20
N LEU A 67 -0.25 1.11 -1.29
CA LEU A 67 -0.72 2.47 -1.52
C LEU A 67 0.40 3.43 -1.15
N GLU A 68 0.83 4.24 -2.12
CA GLU A 68 1.90 5.20 -1.89
C GLU A 68 1.63 6.49 -2.64
N ASP A 69 2.10 7.61 -2.11
CA ASP A 69 1.96 8.92 -2.74
C ASP A 69 3.19 9.32 -3.55
N HIS A 70 4.01 8.34 -3.87
CA HIS A 70 5.17 8.48 -4.76
C HIS A 70 4.93 7.70 -6.05
N THR A 71 5.85 7.81 -7.01
CA THR A 71 5.72 7.05 -8.25
C THR A 71 5.80 5.55 -7.99
N THR A 72 5.00 4.76 -8.73
CA THR A 72 5.02 3.29 -8.58
C THR A 72 6.27 2.66 -9.17
N LYS A 73 6.86 3.30 -10.17
CA LYS A 73 8.07 2.80 -10.82
C LYS A 73 9.29 3.00 -9.92
N GLY A 74 9.88 1.89 -9.48
CA GLY A 74 11.02 1.94 -8.55
C GLY A 74 10.64 2.34 -7.14
N GLY A 75 9.35 2.43 -6.82
CA GLY A 75 8.87 2.82 -5.51
C GLY A 75 8.62 1.66 -4.56
N CYS A 76 7.81 1.94 -3.55
CA CYS A 76 7.56 0.99 -2.46
C CYS A 76 6.81 -0.25 -2.92
N GLY A 77 5.82 -0.08 -3.80
CA GLY A 77 5.09 -1.21 -4.37
C GLY A 77 6.01 -2.16 -5.14
N SER A 78 6.95 -1.59 -5.90
CA SER A 78 7.95 -2.38 -6.63
C SER A 78 8.84 -3.18 -5.68
N ALA A 79 9.22 -2.60 -4.55
CA ALA A 79 10.03 -3.29 -3.55
C ALA A 79 9.28 -4.50 -2.95
N ILE A 80 7.98 -4.35 -2.68
CA ILE A 80 7.15 -5.46 -2.22
C ILE A 80 7.04 -6.55 -3.29
N ASN A 81 6.80 -6.16 -4.55
CA ASN A 81 6.73 -7.10 -5.67
C ASN A 81 8.01 -7.92 -5.78
N GLU A 82 9.15 -7.25 -5.68
CA GLU A 82 10.46 -7.91 -5.75
C GLU A 82 10.66 -8.89 -4.60
N TYR A 83 10.31 -8.47 -3.39
CA TYR A 83 10.41 -9.34 -2.22
C TYR A 83 9.57 -10.60 -2.39
N LEU A 84 8.31 -10.46 -2.79
CA LEU A 84 7.41 -11.61 -3.01
C LEU A 84 7.95 -12.53 -4.10
N SER A 85 8.52 -11.97 -5.16
CA SER A 85 9.11 -12.73 -6.25
C SER A 85 10.30 -13.55 -5.78
N ILE A 86 11.21 -12.93 -5.03
CA ILE A 86 12.39 -13.61 -4.48
C ILE A 86 11.99 -14.74 -3.53
N LYS A 87 11.01 -14.51 -2.70
CA LYS A 87 10.51 -15.50 -1.74
C LYS A 87 9.55 -16.52 -2.37
N LYS A 88 9.23 -16.36 -3.65
CA LYS A 88 8.31 -17.24 -4.39
C LYS A 88 6.92 -17.31 -3.75
N ILE A 89 6.45 -16.17 -3.26
CA ILE A 89 5.12 -16.05 -2.68
C ILE A 89 4.16 -15.61 -3.78
N ALA A 90 3.19 -16.46 -4.11
CA ALA A 90 2.25 -16.25 -5.22
C ALA A 90 0.94 -15.65 -4.71
N LEU A 91 0.96 -14.38 -4.34
CA LEU A 91 -0.24 -13.64 -3.96
C LEU A 91 -0.56 -12.55 -4.97
N PRO A 92 -1.84 -12.34 -5.30
CA PRO A 92 -2.22 -11.18 -6.10
C PRO A 92 -1.85 -9.88 -5.38
N ILE A 93 -1.25 -8.96 -6.10
CA ILE A 93 -0.84 -7.67 -5.56
C ILE A 93 -1.25 -6.55 -6.51
N LEU A 94 -1.89 -5.52 -5.95
CA LEU A 94 -2.27 -4.31 -6.67
C LEU A 94 -1.45 -3.15 -6.13
N ASN A 95 -0.70 -2.49 -7.00
CA ASN A 95 0.12 -1.35 -6.61
C ASN A 95 -0.55 -0.05 -7.06
N LEU A 96 -0.89 0.80 -6.10
CA LEU A 96 -1.50 2.10 -6.35
C LEU A 96 -0.51 3.20 -5.95
N GLY A 97 -0.21 4.08 -6.88
CA GLY A 97 0.74 5.17 -6.65
C GLY A 97 0.65 6.21 -7.76
N LEU A 98 1.46 7.26 -7.63
CA LEU A 98 1.53 8.31 -8.64
C LEU A 98 2.29 7.82 -9.88
N ASP A 99 1.82 8.26 -11.05
CA ASP A 99 2.49 7.99 -12.31
C ASP A 99 3.68 8.94 -12.50
N ASP A 100 4.76 8.45 -13.10
CA ASP A 100 5.93 9.25 -13.44
C ASP A 100 5.62 10.39 -14.42
N ALA A 101 4.60 10.22 -15.27
CA ALA A 101 4.17 11.22 -16.24
C ALA A 101 3.29 12.32 -15.64
N PHE A 102 3.45 12.59 -14.40
CA PHE A 102 2.62 13.42 -13.57
C PHE A 102 2.71 14.91 -13.92
N PRO A 103 1.59 15.64 -14.12
CA PRO A 103 1.66 17.07 -14.40
C PRO A 103 2.09 17.87 -13.18
N GLU A 104 2.95 18.86 -13.40
CA GLU A 104 3.49 19.71 -12.34
C GLU A 104 2.48 20.69 -11.75
N HIS A 105 1.33 20.88 -12.40
CA HIS A 105 0.34 21.88 -12.01
C HIS A 105 -0.95 21.24 -11.49
N GLY A 106 -1.56 21.88 -10.52
CA GLY A 106 -2.79 21.45 -9.90
C GLY A 106 -2.67 21.34 -8.38
N SER A 107 -3.80 21.30 -7.69
CA SER A 107 -3.82 21.08 -6.25
C SER A 107 -3.47 19.63 -5.94
N ARG A 108 -3.02 19.39 -4.72
CA ARG A 108 -2.71 18.02 -4.26
C ARG A 108 -3.90 17.08 -4.46
N ASN A 109 -5.12 17.53 -4.16
CA ASN A 109 -6.31 16.70 -4.30
C ASN A 109 -6.64 16.40 -5.77
N GLU A 110 -6.50 17.36 -6.65
CA GLU A 110 -6.69 17.16 -8.08
C GLU A 110 -5.70 16.17 -8.64
N ILE A 111 -4.46 16.28 -8.21
CA ILE A 111 -3.37 15.42 -8.62
C ILE A 111 -3.65 13.97 -8.19
N LEU A 112 -4.05 13.76 -6.96
CA LEU A 112 -4.39 12.43 -6.45
C LEU A 112 -5.58 11.84 -7.21
N LYS A 113 -6.58 12.65 -7.51
CA LYS A 113 -7.76 12.21 -8.27
C LYS A 113 -7.40 11.77 -9.69
N LEU A 114 -6.54 12.53 -10.39
CA LEU A 114 -6.09 12.19 -11.73
C LEU A 114 -5.33 10.86 -11.77
N ASN A 115 -4.67 10.50 -10.67
CA ASN A 115 -3.93 9.25 -10.57
C ASN A 115 -4.72 8.12 -9.88
N GLY A 116 -6.02 8.32 -9.65
CA GLY A 116 -6.86 7.30 -9.04
C GLY A 116 -6.57 7.06 -7.57
N LEU A 117 -6.08 8.09 -6.86
CA LEU A 117 -5.72 8.00 -5.44
C LEU A 117 -6.67 8.77 -4.52
N ASP A 118 -7.81 9.20 -5.01
CA ASP A 118 -8.91 9.65 -4.15
C ASP A 118 -9.63 8.42 -3.56
N VAL A 119 -10.36 8.62 -2.47
CA VAL A 119 -10.98 7.52 -1.74
C VAL A 119 -11.87 6.65 -2.63
N ASP A 120 -12.74 7.27 -3.43
CA ASP A 120 -13.68 6.51 -4.28
C ASP A 120 -12.96 5.69 -5.36
N SER A 121 -11.93 6.26 -5.98
CA SER A 121 -11.15 5.56 -7.00
C SER A 121 -10.36 4.40 -6.42
N ILE A 122 -9.77 4.58 -5.24
CA ILE A 122 -9.06 3.50 -4.56
C ILE A 122 -10.01 2.36 -4.21
N LYS A 123 -11.16 2.68 -3.62
CA LYS A 123 -12.19 1.68 -3.30
C LYS A 123 -12.61 0.87 -4.52
N LYS A 124 -12.84 1.55 -5.63
CA LYS A 124 -13.26 0.91 -6.88
C LYS A 124 -12.16 -0.01 -7.41
N GLN A 125 -10.91 0.45 -7.40
CA GLN A 125 -9.80 -0.35 -7.89
C GLN A 125 -9.59 -1.61 -7.03
N ILE A 126 -9.74 -1.50 -5.72
CA ILE A 126 -9.63 -2.66 -4.84
C ILE A 126 -10.79 -3.63 -5.04
N SER A 127 -12.01 -3.12 -5.15
CA SER A 127 -13.19 -3.99 -5.34
C SER A 127 -13.18 -4.73 -6.68
N ASN A 128 -12.50 -4.20 -7.69
CA ASN A 128 -12.35 -4.83 -8.99
C ASN A 128 -11.12 -5.76 -9.08
N PHE A 129 -10.35 -5.78 -8.05
CA PHE A 129 -9.09 -6.54 -8.01
C PHE A 129 -9.30 -8.03 -7.56
#